data_8efcf35e0d861d79ce3951d0f92830a7
#
_entry.id   8efcf35e0d861d79ce3951d0f92830a7
#
_cell.length_a   1.000
_cell.length_b   1.000
_cell.length_c   1.000
_cell.angle_alpha   90.00
_cell.angle_beta   90.00
_cell.angle_gamma   90.00
#
_symmetry.space_group_name_H-M   'P 1'
#
loop_
_entity.id
_entity.type
_entity.pdbx_description
1 polymer ?
#
loop_
_entity_poly.entity_id
_entity_poly.type
_entity_poly.pdbx_seq_one_letter_code
_entity_poly.pdbx_strand_id
1 'polypeptide(L)'
;KDFDGKHWKIEKIIEESIPEELIFEILGSRKNVLFVEGETNSYDSQLYTQIYRDYLVIPCGGCTKVIERTKAFRNSTMLHECDVYGLIDRDYRSEREIASLKENGIYVIGVAEVENLFLVEELIRFVATRFATENVEQTIDNIKEFVINTKFSNMIERQLCQSVVAEIKYQLSCIEIHNRNEEEAKSTLQIGLDSIKYDDIRDEKESIFRQALESKDYRSVLKIFNEKGISKTIGHFLGIKNDEYQGKVINLLNGDC
;
A
#
# COMPACT_ATOMS: atom_id res chain seq x y z
N LYS A 1 -32.78 -9.92 -0.46
CA LYS A 1 -34.15 -9.37 -0.20
C LYS A 1 -35.04 -9.78 -1.36
N ASP A 2 -35.91 -10.75 -1.15
CA ASP A 2 -36.86 -11.17 -2.17
C ASP A 2 -38.26 -10.68 -1.82
N PHE A 3 -38.97 -10.19 -2.83
CA PHE A 3 -40.36 -9.76 -2.71
C PHE A 3 -41.23 -10.63 -3.62
N ASP A 4 -42.17 -11.36 -3.03
CA ASP A 4 -43.06 -12.27 -3.74
C ASP A 4 -44.33 -11.60 -4.31
N GLY A 5 -44.38 -10.26 -4.26
CA GLY A 5 -45.54 -9.46 -4.63
C GLY A 5 -46.47 -9.10 -3.46
N LYS A 6 -46.26 -9.71 -2.27
CA LYS A 6 -47.05 -9.45 -1.05
C LYS A 6 -46.21 -9.35 0.21
N HIS A 7 -45.12 -10.09 0.27
CA HIS A 7 -44.29 -10.19 1.47
C HIS A 7 -42.79 -10.01 1.14
N TRP A 8 -42.08 -9.32 2.00
CA TRP A 8 -40.62 -9.24 1.96
C TRP A 8 -40.02 -10.43 2.70
N LYS A 9 -39.18 -11.20 2.04
CA LYS A 9 -38.30 -12.16 2.70
C LYS A 9 -37.05 -11.43 3.17
N ILE A 10 -36.98 -11.19 4.48
CA ILE A 10 -35.80 -10.55 5.12
C ILE A 10 -35.03 -11.68 5.80
N GLU A 11 -33.86 -11.98 5.27
CA GLU A 11 -32.92 -12.87 5.94
C GLU A 11 -31.90 -12.01 6.72
N LYS A 12 -31.62 -12.44 7.95
CA LYS A 12 -30.58 -11.80 8.76
C LYS A 12 -29.23 -12.20 8.19
N ILE A 13 -28.43 -11.22 7.78
CA ILE A 13 -27.07 -11.46 7.35
C ILE A 13 -26.25 -11.67 8.60
N ILE A 14 -25.84 -12.91 8.85
CA ILE A 14 -24.93 -13.26 9.94
C ILE A 14 -23.52 -13.35 9.31
N GLU A 15 -22.95 -12.21 8.96
CA GLU A 15 -21.52 -12.10 8.71
C GLU A 15 -20.92 -11.30 9.86
N GLU A 16 -20.42 -12.00 10.88
CA GLU A 16 -19.77 -11.41 12.06
C GLU A 16 -18.50 -10.59 11.71
N SER A 17 -18.03 -10.70 10.46
CA SER A 17 -16.80 -10.06 9.97
C SER A 17 -17.00 -8.61 9.51
N ILE A 18 -18.24 -8.16 9.27
CA ILE A 18 -18.51 -6.85 8.69
C ILE A 18 -19.36 -6.02 9.67
N PRO A 19 -18.85 -4.88 10.18
CA PRO A 19 -19.62 -3.97 11.02
C PRO A 19 -20.88 -3.44 10.30
N GLU A 20 -22.01 -3.41 10.98
CA GLU A 20 -23.28 -2.93 10.40
C GLU A 20 -23.17 -1.48 9.90
N GLU A 21 -22.46 -0.61 10.62
CA GLU A 21 -22.23 0.78 10.23
C GLU A 21 -21.56 0.89 8.86
N LEU A 22 -20.60 0.00 8.61
CA LEU A 22 -19.89 -0.03 7.33
C LEU A 22 -20.81 -0.46 6.18
N ILE A 23 -21.73 -1.40 6.41
CA ILE A 23 -22.72 -1.80 5.42
C ILE A 23 -23.63 -0.61 5.08
N PHE A 24 -24.11 0.13 6.09
CA PHE A 24 -24.97 1.30 5.87
C PHE A 24 -24.23 2.41 5.10
N GLU A 25 -22.97 2.67 5.42
CA GLU A 25 -22.14 3.65 4.72
C GLU A 25 -21.98 3.30 3.25
N ILE A 26 -21.65 2.03 2.95
CA ILE A 26 -21.47 1.53 1.57
C ILE A 26 -22.78 1.60 0.80
N LEU A 27 -23.87 1.11 1.35
CA LEU A 27 -25.18 1.12 0.71
C LEU A 27 -25.71 2.54 0.48
N GLY A 28 -25.37 3.47 1.38
CA GLY A 28 -25.78 4.88 1.30
C GLY A 28 -24.99 5.66 0.25
N SER A 29 -23.72 5.33 0.02
CA SER A 29 -22.83 6.09 -0.86
C SER A 29 -23.12 5.91 -2.35
N ARG A 30 -23.58 4.74 -2.77
CA ARG A 30 -23.75 4.32 -4.17
C ARG A 30 -22.47 4.38 -5.02
N LYS A 31 -21.30 4.55 -4.39
CA LYS A 31 -19.99 4.54 -5.03
C LYS A 31 -19.35 3.15 -4.95
N ASN A 32 -18.42 2.88 -5.86
CA ASN A 32 -17.51 1.76 -5.70
C ASN A 32 -16.67 1.97 -4.43
N VAL A 33 -16.27 0.89 -3.78
CA VAL A 33 -15.59 0.91 -2.48
C VAL A 33 -14.10 0.66 -2.65
N LEU A 34 -13.30 1.45 -1.97
CA LEU A 34 -11.86 1.26 -1.88
C LEU A 34 -11.44 1.19 -0.41
N PHE A 35 -11.14 0.00 0.07
CA PHE A 35 -10.52 -0.21 1.38
C PHE A 35 -9.03 0.14 1.29
N VAL A 36 -8.54 0.96 2.23
CA VAL A 36 -7.14 1.44 2.23
C VAL A 36 -6.48 1.21 3.59
N GLU A 37 -5.16 1.13 3.60
CA GLU A 37 -4.39 1.21 4.85
C GLU A 37 -4.48 2.62 5.43
N GLY A 38 -4.21 2.73 6.73
CA GLY A 38 -4.23 3.99 7.46
C GLY A 38 -5.44 4.13 8.40
N GLU A 39 -5.34 5.13 9.26
CA GLU A 39 -6.38 5.50 10.22
C GLU A 39 -7.29 6.58 9.66
N THR A 40 -8.50 6.66 10.19
CA THR A 40 -9.45 7.72 9.85
C THR A 40 -8.81 9.08 10.14
N ASN A 41 -8.87 10.00 9.17
CA ASN A 41 -8.26 11.34 9.20
C ASN A 41 -6.72 11.38 9.20
N SER A 42 -6.02 10.28 8.98
CA SER A 42 -4.58 10.32 8.68
C SER A 42 -4.32 11.08 7.36
N TYR A 43 -3.12 11.61 7.17
CA TYR A 43 -2.76 12.22 5.88
C TYR A 43 -2.83 11.22 4.73
N ASP A 44 -2.57 9.96 5.00
CA ASP A 44 -2.64 8.88 4.03
C ASP A 44 -4.07 8.68 3.52
N SER A 45 -5.04 8.54 4.43
CA SER A 45 -6.45 8.40 4.07
C SER A 45 -7.01 9.63 3.36
N GLN A 46 -6.57 10.83 3.76
CA GLN A 46 -6.92 12.08 3.09
C GLN A 46 -6.34 12.13 1.67
N LEU A 47 -5.08 11.71 1.48
CA LEU A 47 -4.46 11.64 0.16
C LEU A 47 -5.22 10.68 -0.76
N TYR A 48 -5.52 9.48 -0.29
CA TYR A 48 -6.30 8.52 -1.06
C TYR A 48 -7.69 9.04 -1.43
N THR A 49 -8.36 9.74 -0.53
CA THR A 49 -9.67 10.38 -0.81
C THR A 49 -9.55 11.41 -1.93
N GLN A 50 -8.44 12.15 -2.01
CA GLN A 50 -8.21 13.12 -3.09
C GLN A 50 -7.86 12.46 -4.43
N ILE A 51 -7.14 11.35 -4.40
CA ILE A 51 -6.77 10.59 -5.61
C ILE A 51 -7.97 9.84 -6.18
N TYR A 52 -8.77 9.21 -5.33
CA TYR A 52 -9.87 8.30 -5.70
C TYR A 52 -11.24 8.88 -5.41
N ARG A 53 -11.54 10.07 -5.94
CA ARG A 53 -12.80 10.84 -5.68
C ARG A 53 -14.07 10.12 -6.08
N ASP A 54 -13.99 9.23 -7.06
CA ASP A 54 -15.13 8.45 -7.55
C ASP A 54 -15.42 7.21 -6.68
N TYR A 55 -14.57 6.96 -5.70
CA TYR A 55 -14.72 5.85 -4.76
C TYR A 55 -15.14 6.33 -3.37
N LEU A 56 -15.81 5.45 -2.64
CA LEU A 56 -15.91 5.55 -1.19
C LEU A 56 -14.63 4.96 -0.59
N VAL A 57 -13.74 5.83 -0.14
CA VAL A 57 -12.45 5.42 0.46
C VAL A 57 -12.64 5.15 1.95
N ILE A 58 -12.36 3.93 2.39
CA ILE A 58 -12.58 3.45 3.76
C ILE A 58 -11.25 3.00 4.37
N PRO A 59 -10.69 3.75 5.33
CA PRO A 59 -9.48 3.35 6.06
C PRO A 59 -9.76 2.15 6.97
N CYS A 60 -8.82 1.20 6.99
CA CYS A 60 -8.96 -0.06 7.73
C CYS A 60 -7.89 -0.28 8.81
N GLY A 61 -6.97 0.66 8.98
CA GLY A 61 -5.78 0.47 9.82
C GLY A 61 -4.66 -0.24 9.04
N GLY A 62 -4.47 -1.54 9.24
CA GLY A 62 -3.38 -2.27 8.60
C GLY A 62 -3.81 -3.15 7.41
N CYS A 63 -2.82 -3.62 6.63
CA CYS A 63 -3.00 -4.39 5.40
C CYS A 63 -3.86 -5.65 5.58
N THR A 64 -3.72 -6.37 6.68
CA THR A 64 -4.52 -7.58 6.97
C THR A 64 -6.01 -7.28 6.95
N LYS A 65 -6.44 -6.19 7.59
CA LYS A 65 -7.84 -5.78 7.61
C LYS A 65 -8.34 -5.33 6.23
N VAL A 66 -7.49 -4.67 5.44
CA VAL A 66 -7.82 -4.31 4.05
C VAL A 66 -8.10 -5.58 3.25
N ILE A 67 -7.20 -6.58 3.33
CA ILE A 67 -7.31 -7.85 2.62
C ILE A 67 -8.58 -8.61 3.04
N GLU A 68 -8.81 -8.76 4.34
CA GLU A 68 -9.97 -9.47 4.90
C GLU A 68 -11.28 -8.80 4.46
N ARG A 69 -11.40 -7.48 4.65
CA ARG A 69 -12.62 -6.74 4.28
C ARG A 69 -12.87 -6.78 2.79
N THR A 70 -11.84 -6.59 1.96
CA THR A 70 -11.98 -6.66 0.51
C THR A 70 -12.52 -8.03 0.09
N LYS A 71 -11.94 -9.12 0.59
CA LYS A 71 -12.40 -10.48 0.26
C LYS A 71 -13.83 -10.74 0.76
N ALA A 72 -14.14 -10.34 2.00
CA ALA A 72 -15.49 -10.51 2.56
C ALA A 72 -16.55 -9.80 1.73
N PHE A 73 -16.34 -8.50 1.42
CA PHE A 73 -17.31 -7.74 0.63
C PHE A 73 -17.41 -8.23 -0.81
N ARG A 74 -16.31 -8.56 -1.48
CA ARG A 74 -16.36 -9.11 -2.86
C ARG A 74 -17.12 -10.41 -2.94
N ASN A 75 -17.10 -11.22 -1.89
CA ASN A 75 -17.87 -12.49 -1.84
C ASN A 75 -19.34 -12.27 -1.48
N SER A 76 -19.70 -11.11 -0.93
CA SER A 76 -21.04 -10.79 -0.44
C SER A 76 -21.89 -10.04 -1.49
N THR A 77 -21.86 -10.48 -2.75
CA THR A 77 -22.55 -9.83 -3.90
C THR A 77 -24.07 -9.69 -3.73
N MET A 78 -24.66 -10.44 -2.80
CA MET A 78 -26.09 -10.30 -2.46
C MET A 78 -26.39 -9.01 -1.68
N LEU A 79 -25.38 -8.37 -1.09
CA LEU A 79 -25.52 -7.19 -0.23
C LEU A 79 -25.44 -5.87 -0.98
N HIS A 80 -24.71 -5.83 -2.08
CA HIS A 80 -24.41 -4.61 -2.82
C HIS A 80 -24.14 -4.90 -4.29
N GLU A 81 -24.33 -3.89 -5.14
CA GLU A 81 -24.04 -3.94 -6.57
C GLU A 81 -22.75 -3.16 -6.93
N CYS A 82 -22.04 -2.61 -5.94
CA CYS A 82 -20.82 -1.84 -6.17
C CYS A 82 -19.59 -2.74 -6.28
N ASP A 83 -18.63 -2.29 -7.08
CA ASP A 83 -17.31 -2.92 -7.12
C ASP A 83 -16.55 -2.59 -5.83
N VAL A 84 -15.81 -3.58 -5.32
CA VAL A 84 -15.03 -3.47 -4.09
C VAL A 84 -13.57 -3.83 -4.35
N TYR A 85 -12.69 -2.95 -3.93
CA TYR A 85 -11.25 -3.09 -4.10
C TYR A 85 -10.52 -2.82 -2.79
N GLY A 86 -9.33 -3.40 -2.64
CA GLY A 86 -8.37 -3.08 -1.59
C GLY A 86 -7.15 -2.39 -2.18
N LEU A 87 -6.57 -1.45 -1.45
CA LEU A 87 -5.31 -0.80 -1.80
C LEU A 87 -4.39 -0.82 -0.58
N ILE A 88 -3.23 -1.41 -0.74
CA ILE A 88 -2.24 -1.59 0.32
C ILE A 88 -0.87 -1.07 -0.09
N ASP A 89 -0.03 -0.81 0.89
CA ASP A 89 1.35 -0.44 0.68
C ASP A 89 2.13 -1.57 0.01
N ARG A 90 3.13 -1.20 -0.77
CA ARG A 90 4.00 -2.17 -1.43
C ARG A 90 4.87 -2.91 -0.42
N ASP A 91 5.35 -2.19 0.59
CA ASP A 91 6.34 -2.70 1.51
C ASP A 91 7.53 -3.36 0.76
N TYR A 92 7.87 -4.59 1.16
CA TYR A 92 8.89 -5.41 0.50
C TYR A 92 8.29 -6.55 -0.34
N ARG A 93 7.01 -6.45 -0.74
CA ARG A 93 6.31 -7.52 -1.49
C ARG A 93 6.94 -7.79 -2.82
N SER A 94 7.07 -9.07 -3.14
CA SER A 94 7.54 -9.51 -4.45
C SER A 94 6.46 -9.34 -5.52
N GLU A 95 6.85 -9.29 -6.79
CA GLU A 95 5.91 -9.21 -7.91
C GLU A 95 4.97 -10.43 -7.93
N ARG A 96 5.43 -11.59 -7.45
CA ARG A 96 4.59 -12.80 -7.32
C ARG A 96 3.49 -12.61 -6.28
N GLU A 97 3.83 -12.07 -5.11
CA GLU A 97 2.84 -11.75 -4.07
C GLU A 97 1.82 -10.73 -4.57
N ILE A 98 2.29 -9.66 -5.23
CA ILE A 98 1.44 -8.62 -5.80
C ILE A 98 0.46 -9.18 -6.84
N ALA A 99 0.93 -10.08 -7.72
CA ALA A 99 0.08 -10.73 -8.70
C ALA A 99 -1.03 -11.56 -8.04
N SER A 100 -0.71 -12.33 -7.01
CA SER A 100 -1.69 -13.12 -6.24
C SER A 100 -2.72 -12.24 -5.52
N LEU A 101 -2.31 -11.12 -4.96
CA LEU A 101 -3.22 -10.15 -4.33
C LEU A 101 -4.19 -9.55 -5.33
N LYS A 102 -3.71 -9.20 -6.53
CA LYS A 102 -4.50 -8.61 -7.60
C LYS A 102 -5.64 -9.51 -8.07
N GLU A 103 -5.45 -10.83 -8.10
CA GLU A 103 -6.51 -11.80 -8.42
C GLU A 103 -7.71 -11.69 -7.46
N ASN A 104 -7.46 -11.28 -6.22
CA ASN A 104 -8.45 -11.06 -5.19
C ASN A 104 -9.00 -9.61 -5.14
N GLY A 105 -8.68 -8.77 -6.14
CA GLY A 105 -9.08 -7.37 -6.19
C GLY A 105 -8.35 -6.47 -5.20
N ILE A 106 -7.17 -6.90 -4.74
CA ILE A 106 -6.31 -6.13 -3.84
C ILE A 106 -5.14 -5.60 -4.66
N TYR A 107 -5.04 -4.30 -4.73
CA TYR A 107 -4.00 -3.59 -5.46
C TYR A 107 -2.91 -3.10 -4.51
N VAL A 108 -1.72 -2.99 -5.03
CA VAL A 108 -0.55 -2.52 -4.32
C VAL A 108 -0.07 -1.22 -4.96
N ILE A 109 0.20 -0.19 -4.17
CA ILE A 109 0.70 1.09 -4.69
C ILE A 109 2.07 0.92 -5.37
N GLY A 110 2.38 1.84 -6.28
CA GLY A 110 3.62 1.80 -7.09
C GLY A 110 4.88 2.20 -6.33
N VAL A 111 4.75 2.66 -5.08
CA VAL A 111 5.85 3.05 -4.19
C VAL A 111 5.87 2.18 -2.94
N ALA A 112 6.96 2.17 -2.17
CA ALA A 112 7.11 1.29 -1.03
C ALA A 112 6.06 1.53 0.07
N GLU A 113 5.85 2.78 0.43
CA GLU A 113 4.92 3.23 1.47
C GLU A 113 4.09 4.40 0.95
N VAL A 114 2.91 4.63 1.50
CA VAL A 114 2.06 5.77 1.13
C VAL A 114 2.76 7.11 1.32
N GLU A 115 3.63 7.24 2.32
CA GLU A 115 4.42 8.45 2.52
C GLU A 115 5.32 8.78 1.32
N ASN A 116 5.74 7.78 0.54
CA ASN A 116 6.51 7.99 -0.68
C ASN A 116 5.67 8.61 -1.82
N LEU A 117 4.33 8.54 -1.75
CA LEU A 117 3.49 9.29 -2.68
C LEU A 117 3.66 10.81 -2.53
N PHE A 118 3.92 11.28 -1.30
CA PHE A 118 4.24 12.70 -1.06
C PHE A 118 5.59 13.11 -1.65
N LEU A 119 6.42 12.15 -2.08
CA LEU A 119 7.74 12.38 -2.66
C LEU A 119 7.78 12.20 -4.17
N VAL A 120 6.67 11.84 -4.83
CA VAL A 120 6.68 11.73 -6.29
C VAL A 120 6.96 13.10 -6.92
N GLU A 121 7.73 13.09 -7.99
CA GLU A 121 8.19 14.33 -8.63
C GLU A 121 7.06 15.26 -9.02
N GLU A 122 5.97 14.69 -9.52
CA GLU A 122 4.79 15.43 -9.96
C GLU A 122 4.16 16.23 -8.80
N LEU A 123 4.10 15.63 -7.60
CA LEU A 123 3.54 16.29 -6.43
C LEU A 123 4.52 17.33 -5.85
N ILE A 124 5.81 17.02 -5.79
CA ILE A 124 6.84 17.98 -5.38
C ILE A 124 6.81 19.20 -6.31
N ARG A 125 6.73 19.00 -7.61
CA ARG A 125 6.63 20.06 -8.63
C ARG A 125 5.39 20.92 -8.43
N PHE A 126 4.25 20.29 -8.20
CA PHE A 126 3.00 20.99 -7.92
C PHE A 126 3.14 21.90 -6.70
N VAL A 127 3.68 21.38 -5.60
CA VAL A 127 3.88 22.15 -4.36
C VAL A 127 4.91 23.26 -4.56
N ALA A 128 6.07 22.99 -5.17
CA ALA A 128 7.12 23.97 -5.42
C ALA A 128 6.61 25.16 -6.25
N THR A 129 5.79 24.89 -7.25
CA THR A 129 5.17 25.93 -8.09
C THR A 129 4.20 26.79 -7.28
N ARG A 130 3.41 26.20 -6.39
CA ARG A 130 2.44 26.93 -5.55
C ARG A 130 3.08 27.77 -4.46
N PHE A 131 4.22 27.35 -3.94
CA PHE A 131 5.00 28.10 -2.97
C PHE A 131 5.98 29.12 -3.62
N ALA A 132 5.84 29.34 -4.95
CA ALA A 132 6.66 30.28 -5.72
C ALA A 132 8.18 30.08 -5.51
N THR A 133 8.61 28.82 -5.48
CA THR A 133 10.03 28.49 -5.38
C THR A 133 10.77 29.05 -6.60
N GLU A 134 11.83 29.81 -6.36
CA GLU A 134 12.57 30.54 -7.43
C GLU A 134 13.07 29.63 -8.55
N ASN A 135 13.53 28.42 -8.19
CA ASN A 135 13.99 27.43 -9.17
C ASN A 135 13.40 26.05 -8.85
N VAL A 136 12.24 25.76 -9.43
CA VAL A 136 11.48 24.51 -9.19
C VAL A 136 12.31 23.28 -9.57
N GLU A 137 12.95 23.28 -10.73
CA GLU A 137 13.74 22.12 -11.22
C GLU A 137 14.91 21.84 -10.28
N GLN A 138 15.67 22.84 -9.91
CA GLN A 138 16.79 22.67 -8.98
C GLN A 138 16.33 22.17 -7.61
N THR A 139 15.19 22.62 -7.13
CA THR A 139 14.62 22.15 -5.87
C THR A 139 14.24 20.69 -5.95
N ILE A 140 13.62 20.25 -7.04
CA ILE A 140 13.31 18.84 -7.29
C ILE A 140 14.57 18.01 -7.31
N ASP A 141 15.60 18.45 -8.04
CA ASP A 141 16.88 17.71 -8.13
C ASP A 141 17.56 17.62 -6.77
N ASN A 142 17.56 18.68 -5.98
CA ASN A 142 18.10 18.68 -4.62
C ASN A 142 17.35 17.69 -3.71
N ILE A 143 16.03 17.60 -3.82
CA ILE A 143 15.22 16.62 -3.05
C ILE A 143 15.56 15.20 -3.48
N LYS A 144 15.63 14.93 -4.81
CA LYS A 144 16.01 13.61 -5.33
C LYS A 144 17.39 13.18 -4.85
N GLU A 145 18.37 14.07 -4.96
CA GLU A 145 19.72 13.81 -4.47
C GLU A 145 19.77 13.54 -2.96
N PHE A 146 19.02 14.33 -2.19
CA PHE A 146 18.93 14.11 -0.75
C PHE A 146 18.31 12.77 -0.40
N VAL A 147 17.20 12.38 -1.05
CA VAL A 147 16.53 11.10 -0.82
C VAL A 147 17.45 9.94 -1.20
N ILE A 148 18.11 9.99 -2.34
CA ILE A 148 18.98 8.91 -2.84
C ILE A 148 20.28 8.84 -2.04
N ASN A 149 21.05 9.95 -2.04
CA ASN A 149 22.43 9.94 -1.56
C ASN A 149 22.54 10.05 -0.04
N THR A 150 21.53 10.63 0.64
CA THR A 150 21.58 10.83 2.10
C THR A 150 20.66 9.85 2.82
N LYS A 151 19.41 9.68 2.38
CA LYS A 151 18.45 8.82 3.09
C LYS A 151 18.58 7.37 2.71
N PHE A 152 18.37 7.04 1.44
CA PHE A 152 18.39 5.66 0.97
C PHE A 152 19.77 5.02 1.12
N SER A 153 20.84 5.67 0.67
CA SER A 153 22.21 5.17 0.76
C SER A 153 22.62 4.82 2.20
N ASN A 154 22.27 5.65 3.18
CA ASN A 154 22.61 5.40 4.60
C ASN A 154 21.80 4.26 5.23
N MET A 155 20.69 3.85 4.60
CA MET A 155 19.78 2.84 5.16
C MET A 155 19.76 1.55 4.33
N ILE A 156 20.54 1.46 3.28
CA ILE A 156 20.48 0.37 2.30
C ILE A 156 20.64 -1.02 2.94
N GLU A 157 21.59 -1.20 3.83
CA GLU A 157 21.83 -2.51 4.48
C GLU A 157 20.65 -2.93 5.36
N ARG A 158 20.08 -1.98 6.11
CA ARG A 158 18.89 -2.23 6.93
C ARG A 158 17.68 -2.60 6.06
N GLN A 159 17.46 -1.84 4.99
CA GLN A 159 16.35 -2.04 4.05
C GLN A 159 16.49 -3.38 3.32
N LEU A 160 17.71 -3.72 2.90
CA LEU A 160 18.02 -5.01 2.29
C LEU A 160 17.69 -6.17 3.24
N CYS A 161 18.16 -6.11 4.48
CA CYS A 161 17.87 -7.13 5.48
C CYS A 161 16.35 -7.29 5.71
N GLN A 162 15.62 -6.19 5.83
CA GLN A 162 14.16 -6.21 5.99
C GLN A 162 13.45 -6.82 4.77
N SER A 163 13.92 -6.50 3.56
CA SER A 163 13.39 -7.05 2.31
C SER A 163 13.59 -8.56 2.21
N VAL A 164 14.78 -9.06 2.56
CA VAL A 164 15.10 -10.50 2.59
C VAL A 164 14.20 -11.23 3.59
N VAL A 165 14.06 -10.67 4.80
CA VAL A 165 13.20 -11.26 5.84
C VAL A 165 11.74 -11.29 5.42
N ALA A 166 11.26 -10.25 4.75
CA ALA A 166 9.89 -10.18 4.24
C ALA A 166 9.64 -11.28 3.19
N GLU A 167 10.56 -11.45 2.23
CA GLU A 167 10.47 -12.49 1.21
C GLU A 167 10.48 -13.90 1.82
N ILE A 168 11.38 -14.16 2.78
CA ILE A 168 11.42 -15.45 3.48
C ILE A 168 10.10 -15.73 4.19
N LYS A 169 9.54 -14.74 4.91
CA LYS A 169 8.24 -14.89 5.58
C LYS A 169 7.12 -15.20 4.59
N TYR A 170 7.12 -14.54 3.45
CA TYR A 170 6.16 -14.82 2.39
C TYR A 170 6.31 -16.25 1.86
N GLN A 171 7.52 -16.69 1.52
CA GLN A 171 7.76 -18.04 1.05
C GLN A 171 7.38 -19.11 2.10
N LEU A 172 7.67 -18.86 3.38
CA LEU A 172 7.22 -19.73 4.48
C LEU A 172 5.69 -19.83 4.55
N SER A 173 4.98 -18.71 4.32
CA SER A 173 3.50 -18.70 4.31
C SER A 173 2.90 -19.45 3.13
N CYS A 174 3.67 -19.66 2.07
CA CYS A 174 3.25 -20.42 0.88
C CYS A 174 3.52 -21.91 0.98
N ILE A 175 4.15 -22.40 2.07
CA ILE A 175 4.42 -23.83 2.24
C ILE A 175 3.11 -24.56 2.53
N GLU A 176 2.69 -25.42 1.61
CA GLU A 176 1.54 -26.31 1.79
C GLU A 176 1.99 -27.58 2.46
N ILE A 177 1.47 -27.86 3.65
CA ILE A 177 1.72 -29.09 4.40
C ILE A 177 0.53 -30.02 4.19
N HIS A 178 0.76 -31.14 3.53
CA HIS A 178 -0.27 -32.14 3.33
C HIS A 178 -0.57 -32.89 4.63
N ASN A 179 -1.83 -33.15 4.92
CA ASN A 179 -2.29 -33.68 6.20
C ASN A 179 -2.84 -35.12 6.15
N ARG A 180 -2.54 -35.88 5.09
CA ARG A 180 -3.05 -37.24 4.92
C ARG A 180 -2.43 -38.25 5.91
N ASN A 181 -1.14 -38.11 6.18
CA ASN A 181 -0.41 -38.90 7.17
C ASN A 181 0.85 -38.14 7.64
N GLU A 182 1.48 -38.64 8.73
CA GLU A 182 2.63 -37.98 9.35
C GLU A 182 3.86 -37.93 8.44
N GLU A 183 4.11 -38.99 7.66
CA GLU A 183 5.27 -39.02 6.75
C GLU A 183 5.15 -38.01 5.62
N GLU A 184 3.96 -37.91 5.04
CA GLU A 184 3.67 -36.95 3.99
C GLU A 184 3.76 -35.50 4.53
N ALA A 185 3.24 -35.26 5.74
CA ALA A 185 3.34 -33.95 6.38
C ALA A 185 4.80 -33.52 6.64
N LYS A 186 5.64 -34.45 7.15
CA LYS A 186 7.07 -34.18 7.34
C LYS A 186 7.80 -33.96 6.03
N SER A 187 7.51 -34.78 5.00
CA SER A 187 8.15 -34.66 3.69
C SER A 187 7.81 -33.35 3.01
N THR A 188 6.53 -32.95 2.98
CA THR A 188 6.10 -31.68 2.36
C THR A 188 6.63 -30.47 3.08
N LEU A 189 6.67 -30.48 4.42
CA LEU A 189 7.32 -29.43 5.21
C LEU A 189 8.81 -29.32 4.89
N GLN A 190 9.53 -30.45 4.88
CA GLN A 190 10.98 -30.44 4.61
C GLN A 190 11.27 -29.90 3.21
N ILE A 191 10.54 -30.36 2.19
CA ILE A 191 10.69 -29.87 0.81
C ILE A 191 10.44 -28.36 0.74
N GLY A 192 9.38 -27.88 1.40
CA GLY A 192 9.08 -26.46 1.47
C GLY A 192 10.20 -25.63 2.11
N LEU A 193 10.73 -26.09 3.25
CA LEU A 193 11.84 -25.42 3.93
C LEU A 193 13.12 -25.45 3.08
N ASP A 194 13.43 -26.59 2.45
CA ASP A 194 14.63 -26.74 1.60
C ASP A 194 14.56 -25.90 0.32
N SER A 195 13.37 -25.48 -0.10
CA SER A 195 13.20 -24.60 -1.26
C SER A 195 13.58 -23.16 -0.97
N ILE A 196 13.61 -22.73 0.29
CA ILE A 196 13.94 -21.36 0.70
C ILE A 196 15.46 -21.22 0.84
N LYS A 197 16.08 -20.52 -0.11
CA LYS A 197 17.52 -20.28 -0.14
C LYS A 197 17.82 -18.83 0.25
N TYR A 198 18.35 -18.66 1.45
CA TYR A 198 18.65 -17.31 1.99
C TYR A 198 19.60 -16.52 1.08
N ASP A 199 20.70 -17.16 0.64
CA ASP A 199 21.72 -16.47 -0.16
C ASP A 199 21.18 -16.05 -1.53
N ASP A 200 20.41 -16.90 -2.20
CA ASP A 200 19.79 -16.56 -3.50
C ASP A 200 18.82 -15.37 -3.35
N ILE A 201 17.99 -15.40 -2.31
CA ILE A 201 17.06 -14.30 -2.02
C ILE A 201 17.83 -13.01 -1.73
N ARG A 202 18.88 -13.09 -0.90
CA ARG A 202 19.71 -11.96 -0.55
C ARG A 202 20.38 -11.34 -1.77
N ASP A 203 20.99 -12.17 -2.62
CA ASP A 203 21.70 -11.72 -3.81
C ASP A 203 20.76 -11.06 -4.82
N GLU A 204 19.55 -11.61 -5.01
CA GLU A 204 18.51 -10.99 -5.84
C GLU A 204 18.12 -9.61 -5.30
N LYS A 205 17.80 -9.51 -4.00
CA LYS A 205 17.40 -8.24 -3.39
C LYS A 205 18.56 -7.23 -3.41
N GLU A 206 19.78 -7.65 -3.09
CA GLU A 206 20.96 -6.79 -3.15
C GLU A 206 21.19 -6.21 -4.54
N SER A 207 21.03 -7.02 -5.58
CA SER A 207 21.13 -6.55 -6.97
C SER A 207 20.14 -5.43 -7.28
N ILE A 208 18.88 -5.58 -6.85
CA ILE A 208 17.83 -4.56 -7.03
C ILE A 208 18.21 -3.25 -6.32
N PHE A 209 18.62 -3.34 -5.06
CA PHE A 209 18.96 -2.16 -4.24
C PHE A 209 20.19 -1.44 -4.77
N ARG A 210 21.24 -2.18 -5.17
CA ARG A 210 22.45 -1.61 -5.75
C ARG A 210 22.18 -0.97 -7.10
N GLN A 211 21.40 -1.62 -7.97
CA GLN A 211 21.03 -1.05 -9.27
C GLN A 211 20.27 0.27 -9.09
N ALA A 212 19.33 0.35 -8.17
CA ALA A 212 18.58 1.58 -7.91
C ALA A 212 19.50 2.71 -7.42
N LEU A 213 20.48 2.41 -6.55
CA LEU A 213 21.43 3.38 -6.04
C LEU A 213 22.42 3.85 -7.16
N GLU A 214 22.96 2.93 -7.93
CA GLU A 214 23.95 3.21 -8.98
C GLU A 214 23.34 3.99 -10.16
N SER A 215 22.16 3.60 -10.60
CA SER A 215 21.45 4.29 -11.69
C SER A 215 20.89 5.65 -11.26
N LYS A 216 20.78 5.90 -9.93
CA LYS A 216 20.10 7.07 -9.35
C LYS A 216 18.67 7.24 -9.87
N ASP A 217 18.03 6.12 -10.23
CA ASP A 217 16.64 6.13 -10.65
C ASP A 217 15.72 6.38 -9.45
N TYR A 218 15.28 7.62 -9.34
CA TYR A 218 14.45 8.09 -8.23
C TYR A 218 13.14 7.29 -8.07
N ARG A 219 12.51 6.92 -9.18
CA ARG A 219 11.27 6.13 -9.14
C ARG A 219 11.54 4.72 -8.60
N SER A 220 12.62 4.09 -9.03
CA SER A 220 13.04 2.79 -8.49
C SER A 220 13.37 2.88 -7.01
N VAL A 221 14.03 3.95 -6.56
CA VAL A 221 14.28 4.18 -5.13
C VAL A 221 12.97 4.31 -4.35
N LEU A 222 12.01 5.14 -4.78
CA LEU A 222 10.71 5.27 -4.11
C LEU A 222 9.91 3.96 -4.07
N LYS A 223 10.13 3.06 -5.04
CA LYS A 223 9.48 1.75 -5.11
C LYS A 223 9.96 0.77 -4.03
N ILE A 224 11.22 0.90 -3.58
CA ILE A 224 11.88 -0.06 -2.68
C ILE A 224 12.28 0.54 -1.33
N PHE A 225 12.31 1.86 -1.20
CA PHE A 225 12.70 2.55 0.03
C PHE A 225 11.51 2.63 1.00
N ASN A 226 11.44 1.66 1.90
CA ASN A 226 10.40 1.54 2.91
C ASN A 226 10.84 2.23 4.20
N GLU A 227 10.63 3.55 4.28
CA GLU A 227 10.99 4.34 5.46
C GLU A 227 9.89 5.30 5.85
N LYS A 228 9.21 4.99 6.95
CA LYS A 228 8.14 5.83 7.49
C LYS A 228 8.66 7.20 7.91
N GLY A 229 7.91 8.23 7.55
CA GLY A 229 8.27 9.60 7.88
C GLY A 229 9.28 10.26 6.94
N ILE A 230 9.69 9.60 5.85
CA ILE A 230 10.60 10.21 4.86
C ILE A 230 10.07 11.53 4.31
N SER A 231 8.78 11.64 4.04
CA SER A 231 8.12 12.85 3.57
C SER A 231 8.23 14.04 4.53
N LYS A 232 8.39 13.76 5.83
CA LYS A 232 8.61 14.79 6.86
C LYS A 232 10.04 15.33 6.88
N THR A 233 10.89 14.97 5.94
CA THR A 233 12.30 15.41 5.90
C THR A 233 12.59 16.37 4.76
N ILE A 234 11.64 16.63 3.86
CA ILE A 234 11.87 17.43 2.64
C ILE A 234 11.27 18.83 2.66
N GLY A 235 10.42 19.16 3.62
CA GLY A 235 9.72 20.44 3.68
C GLY A 235 10.64 21.64 3.58
N HIS A 236 11.81 21.59 4.21
CA HIS A 236 12.79 22.68 4.20
C HIS A 236 13.30 23.05 2.80
N PHE A 237 13.35 22.13 1.84
CA PHE A 237 13.68 22.45 0.44
C PHE A 237 12.64 23.33 -0.24
N LEU A 238 11.43 23.34 0.29
CA LEU A 238 10.28 24.06 -0.23
C LEU A 238 9.91 25.29 0.63
N GLY A 239 10.76 25.64 1.60
CA GLY A 239 10.48 26.72 2.54
C GLY A 239 9.35 26.41 3.54
N ILE A 240 9.02 25.14 3.71
CA ILE A 240 7.97 24.63 4.59
C ILE A 240 8.62 23.90 5.76
N LYS A 241 8.05 23.98 6.96
CA LYS A 241 8.51 23.14 8.05
C LYS A 241 8.28 21.67 7.70
N ASN A 242 9.25 20.82 8.07
CA ASN A 242 9.24 19.42 7.70
C ASN A 242 7.98 18.67 8.16
N ASP A 243 7.52 18.94 9.37
CA ASP A 243 6.31 18.34 9.97
C ASP A 243 4.99 18.89 9.40
N GLU A 244 5.01 20.06 8.73
CA GLU A 244 3.86 20.66 8.10
C GLU A 244 3.68 20.23 6.63
N TYR A 245 4.70 19.60 6.00
CA TYR A 245 4.71 19.35 4.55
C TYR A 245 3.48 18.56 4.07
N GLN A 246 3.20 17.41 4.69
CA GLN A 246 2.05 16.59 4.30
C GLN A 246 0.72 17.34 4.41
N GLY A 247 0.52 18.07 5.51
CA GLY A 247 -0.69 18.89 5.70
C GLY A 247 -0.84 20.01 4.65
N LYS A 248 0.28 20.65 4.26
CA LYS A 248 0.26 21.65 3.18
C LYS A 248 -0.10 21.04 1.84
N VAL A 249 0.44 19.85 1.52
CA VAL A 249 0.09 19.10 0.30
C VAL A 249 -1.42 18.83 0.26
N ILE A 250 -1.98 18.26 1.32
CA ILE A 250 -3.41 17.94 1.39
C ILE A 250 -4.27 19.21 1.24
N ASN A 251 -3.90 20.31 1.91
CA ASN A 251 -4.62 21.56 1.80
C ASN A 251 -4.60 22.13 0.37
N LEU A 252 -3.46 22.02 -0.34
CA LEU A 252 -3.38 22.43 -1.74
C LEU A 252 -4.26 21.57 -2.65
N LEU A 253 -4.26 20.25 -2.46
CA LEU A 253 -5.09 19.33 -3.23
C LEU A 253 -6.59 19.56 -2.99
N ASN A 254 -6.98 20.00 -1.79
CA ASN A 254 -8.35 20.37 -1.45
C ASN A 254 -8.79 21.73 -2.04
N GLY A 255 -7.85 22.64 -2.26
CA GLY A 255 -8.13 24.01 -2.74
C GLY A 255 -8.19 24.15 -4.25
N ASP A 256 -7.72 23.15 -5.00
CA ASP A 256 -7.70 23.14 -6.47
C ASP A 256 -8.92 22.44 -7.11
N CYS A 257 -10.03 22.30 -6.38
CA CYS A 257 -11.28 21.68 -6.83
C CYS A 257 -12.32 22.72 -7.21
#